data_c86ea459d9bddf8bef4ec3fc39b2f644
#
_entry.id   c86ea459d9bddf8bef4ec3fc39b2f644
#
_cell.length_a   1.000
_cell.length_b   1.000
_cell.length_c   1.000
_cell.angle_alpha   90.00
_cell.angle_beta   90.00
_cell.angle_gamma   90.00
#
_symmetry.space_group_name_H-M   'P 1'
#
loop_
_entity.id
_entity.type
_entity.pdbx_description
1 polymer ?
#
loop_
_entity_poly.entity_id
_entity_poly.type
_entity_poly.pdbx_seq_one_letter_code
_entity_poly.pdbx_strand_id
1 'polypeptide(L)'
;MPMDEYETYKPPSAETRSITTRDLVGDTQPSPPKPIRRRWGCSKPAIWIAVLMAAYFFAPIRTNVLLLGIDRAVEGTAIGRSDTMILLGIQPLSGQVNMLSIPRDLWVPIPGFGESRINSAHSWGEGEQAGGGPRLAATAVRENFGVNVTYYLRVRLEEFAAVIDALGGIDITLEREAAGYSAGTQHLDGAQALAFVRNREGDDFFRQQHQQLFILALGKRIINPANWIRIPGALVELAKALDTNIPVWSWPRLFFGMLRAVLFGGFDNVVLPREAVTPWVTADGAQVLLPNWDAILPIVRDLFGIL
;
A
#
# COMPACT_ATOMS: atom_id res chain seq x y z
N MET A 1 -5.07 -35.46 120.12
CA MET A 1 -6.36 -35.05 120.67
C MET A 1 -6.50 -33.59 120.34
N PRO A 2 -7.62 -33.10 119.85
CA PRO A 2 -8.85 -33.72 119.21
C PRO A 2 -8.94 -33.32 117.76
N MET A 3 -9.51 -34.06 116.90
CA MET A 3 -10.90 -34.29 116.48
C MET A 3 -11.50 -33.06 115.76
N ASP A 4 -11.79 -33.28 114.47
CA ASP A 4 -12.96 -32.99 113.65
C ASP A 4 -13.26 -31.62 113.26
N GLU A 5 -13.10 -31.40 111.96
CA GLU A 5 -14.07 -30.56 111.26
C GLU A 5 -14.23 -31.12 109.82
N TYR A 6 -15.38 -31.79 109.59
CA TYR A 6 -15.82 -32.18 108.22
C TYR A 6 -16.49 -30.98 107.57
N GLU A 7 -15.78 -30.43 106.63
CA GLU A 7 -16.35 -29.38 105.76
C GLU A 7 -17.27 -30.08 104.72
N THR A 8 -18.55 -29.85 104.83
CA THR A 8 -19.56 -30.37 103.93
C THR A 8 -19.43 -29.69 102.55
N TYR A 9 -19.01 -30.52 101.57
CA TYR A 9 -19.02 -30.11 100.17
C TYR A 9 -20.47 -29.85 99.68
N LYS A 10 -20.78 -28.65 99.27
CA LYS A 10 -22.03 -28.28 98.65
C LYS A 10 -21.78 -28.22 97.13
N PRO A 11 -22.42 -29.13 96.32
CA PRO A 11 -22.23 -29.15 94.90
C PRO A 11 -22.87 -27.86 94.27
N PRO A 12 -22.21 -27.25 93.27
CA PRO A 12 -22.77 -26.10 92.58
C PRO A 12 -24.09 -26.47 91.84
N SER A 13 -25.09 -25.66 92.01
CA SER A 13 -26.40 -25.83 91.35
C SER A 13 -26.21 -25.92 89.82
N ALA A 14 -26.67 -27.02 89.23
CA ALA A 14 -26.68 -27.21 87.82
C ALA A 14 -27.71 -26.22 87.20
N GLU A 15 -27.23 -25.07 86.68
CA GLU A 15 -28.01 -24.30 85.78
C GLU A 15 -28.16 -25.07 84.48
N THR A 16 -29.35 -25.66 84.29
CA THR A 16 -29.71 -26.29 83.02
C THR A 16 -29.90 -25.20 81.97
N ARG A 17 -28.79 -24.87 81.26
CA ARG A 17 -28.87 -23.99 80.14
C ARG A 17 -29.51 -24.74 78.97
N SER A 18 -30.74 -24.36 78.62
CA SER A 18 -31.46 -24.92 77.50
C SER A 18 -30.74 -24.58 76.22
N ILE A 19 -30.01 -25.53 75.63
CA ILE A 19 -29.42 -25.40 74.31
C ILE A 19 -30.56 -25.37 73.30
N THR A 20 -30.92 -24.23 72.77
CA THR A 20 -31.87 -24.13 71.70
C THR A 20 -31.23 -24.65 70.41
N THR A 21 -32.02 -25.28 69.54
CA THR A 21 -31.64 -25.83 68.26
C THR A 21 -30.94 -24.77 67.35
N ARG A 22 -31.01 -23.52 67.75
CA ARG A 22 -30.33 -22.39 67.05
C ARG A 22 -28.83 -22.31 67.33
N ASP A 23 -28.39 -22.86 68.49
CA ASP A 23 -26.96 -22.88 68.88
C ASP A 23 -26.19 -24.01 68.23
N LEU A 24 -26.88 -25.04 67.69
CA LEU A 24 -26.31 -26.19 67.01
C LEU A 24 -26.22 -26.03 65.50
N VAL A 25 -26.96 -25.13 64.87
CA VAL A 25 -26.85 -24.79 63.46
C VAL A 25 -26.08 -23.46 63.38
N GLY A 26 -24.77 -23.57 63.33
CA GLY A 26 -23.93 -22.40 63.00
C GLY A 26 -24.49 -21.74 61.76
N ASP A 27 -24.70 -20.41 61.84
CA ASP A 27 -25.22 -19.59 60.75
C ASP A 27 -24.23 -19.58 59.60
N THR A 28 -24.16 -20.74 58.88
CA THR A 28 -23.42 -20.87 57.62
C THR A 28 -24.30 -20.29 56.51
N GLN A 29 -24.67 -19.01 56.61
CA GLN A 29 -25.11 -18.33 55.41
C GLN A 29 -23.90 -18.28 54.47
N PRO A 30 -23.99 -18.82 53.25
CA PRO A 30 -22.93 -18.69 52.28
C PRO A 30 -22.75 -17.19 51.99
N SER A 31 -21.58 -16.66 52.29
CA SER A 31 -21.25 -15.29 51.97
C SER A 31 -21.62 -15.01 50.50
N PRO A 32 -22.31 -13.94 50.16
CA PRO A 32 -22.68 -13.64 48.78
C PRO A 32 -21.39 -13.65 47.94
N PRO A 33 -21.42 -14.27 46.75
CA PRO A 33 -20.23 -14.32 45.86
C PRO A 33 -19.74 -12.90 45.68
N LYS A 34 -18.46 -12.65 46.03
CA LYS A 34 -17.84 -11.37 45.82
C LYS A 34 -18.00 -11.01 44.34
N PRO A 35 -18.57 -9.83 44.00
CA PRO A 35 -18.74 -9.46 42.62
C PRO A 35 -17.37 -9.56 41.95
N ILE A 36 -17.26 -10.38 40.90
CA ILE A 36 -16.10 -10.44 40.04
C ILE A 36 -16.05 -9.08 39.38
N ARG A 37 -15.35 -8.13 39.98
CA ARG A 37 -15.00 -6.87 39.36
C ARG A 37 -14.09 -7.25 38.19
N ARG A 38 -14.72 -7.49 37.05
CA ARG A 38 -14.04 -7.57 35.76
C ARG A 38 -13.32 -6.23 35.61
N ARG A 39 -12.08 -6.19 36.07
CA ARG A 39 -11.16 -5.08 35.82
C ARG A 39 -10.94 -5.03 34.30
N TRP A 40 -11.82 -4.37 33.59
CA TRP A 40 -11.54 -3.78 32.31
C TRP A 40 -10.56 -2.63 32.56
N GLY A 41 -9.40 -2.97 33.06
CA GLY A 41 -8.24 -2.11 32.99
C GLY A 41 -7.78 -2.19 31.56
N CYS A 42 -8.39 -1.41 30.65
CA CYS A 42 -7.68 -1.03 29.46
C CYS A 42 -6.37 -0.42 29.95
N SER A 43 -5.31 -1.20 29.88
CA SER A 43 -4.01 -0.74 30.33
C SER A 43 -3.71 0.54 29.54
N LYS A 44 -3.42 1.64 30.23
CA LYS A 44 -3.07 2.93 29.59
C LYS A 44 -2.13 2.74 28.40
N PRO A 45 -1.13 1.80 28.43
CA PRO A 45 -0.28 1.51 27.27
C PRO A 45 -1.07 0.97 26.05
N ALA A 46 -2.12 0.14 26.22
CA ALA A 46 -2.90 -0.37 25.09
C ALA A 46 -3.67 0.76 24.37
N ILE A 47 -4.17 1.75 25.12
CA ILE A 47 -4.82 2.93 24.53
C ILE A 47 -3.80 3.74 23.73
N TRP A 48 -2.62 3.99 24.29
CA TRP A 48 -1.56 4.72 23.57
C TRP A 48 -1.09 3.98 22.30
N ILE A 49 -0.94 2.66 22.37
CA ILE A 49 -0.62 1.85 21.19
C ILE A 49 -1.72 1.98 20.12
N ALA A 50 -3.00 1.90 20.52
CA ALA A 50 -4.12 2.07 19.60
C ALA A 50 -4.15 3.47 18.98
N VAL A 51 -3.87 4.52 19.75
CA VAL A 51 -3.78 5.91 19.26
C VAL A 51 -2.61 6.07 18.28
N LEU A 52 -1.44 5.51 18.58
CA LEU A 52 -0.27 5.56 17.70
C LEU A 52 -0.53 4.78 16.39
N MET A 53 -1.15 3.61 16.48
CA MET A 53 -1.55 2.83 15.30
C MET A 53 -2.57 3.59 14.45
N ALA A 54 -3.59 4.19 15.08
CA ALA A 54 -4.55 5.01 14.37
C ALA A 54 -3.87 6.24 13.72
N ALA A 55 -2.99 6.93 14.43
CA ALA A 55 -2.22 8.05 13.89
C ALA A 55 -1.34 7.61 12.71
N TYR A 56 -0.71 6.43 12.77
CA TYR A 56 0.09 5.89 11.69
C TYR A 56 -0.74 5.60 10.43
N PHE A 57 -1.89 4.91 10.56
CA PHE A 57 -2.72 4.52 9.42
C PHE A 57 -3.56 5.68 8.86
N PHE A 58 -4.01 6.60 9.71
CA PHE A 58 -4.91 7.70 9.34
C PHE A 58 -4.22 9.07 9.31
N ALA A 59 -2.89 9.14 9.37
CA ALA A 59 -2.21 10.42 9.18
C ALA A 59 -2.57 11.02 7.80
N PRO A 60 -2.89 12.32 7.73
CA PRO A 60 -3.29 12.99 6.49
C PRO A 60 -2.08 13.29 5.57
N ILE A 61 -1.10 12.40 5.57
CA ILE A 61 0.12 12.54 4.78
C ILE A 61 -0.05 11.79 3.47
N ARG A 62 -0.06 12.50 2.36
CA ARG A 62 0.02 11.93 1.03
C ARG A 62 1.42 11.37 0.79
N THR A 63 1.50 10.19 0.20
CA THR A 63 2.76 9.58 -0.19
C THR A 63 2.77 9.43 -1.71
N ASN A 64 3.69 10.11 -2.38
CA ASN A 64 3.84 10.03 -3.82
C ASN A 64 4.94 9.03 -4.17
N VAL A 65 4.60 8.09 -5.04
CA VAL A 65 5.47 7.01 -5.50
C VAL A 65 5.59 7.08 -7.02
N LEU A 66 6.80 7.15 -7.55
CA LEU A 66 7.04 7.04 -8.98
C LEU A 66 7.22 5.58 -9.37
N LEU A 67 6.26 5.05 -10.12
CA LEU A 67 6.35 3.73 -10.72
C LEU A 67 7.11 3.84 -12.05
N LEU A 68 8.16 3.03 -12.18
CA LEU A 68 9.00 2.94 -13.38
C LEU A 68 8.97 1.51 -13.90
N GLY A 69 8.47 1.32 -15.13
CA GLY A 69 8.55 0.06 -15.85
C GLY A 69 9.73 0.09 -16.81
N ILE A 70 10.68 -0.81 -16.62
CA ILE A 70 11.82 -0.96 -17.52
C ILE A 70 11.55 -2.14 -18.43
N ASP A 71 11.50 -1.85 -19.73
CA ASP A 71 11.39 -2.86 -20.77
C ASP A 71 12.75 -2.92 -21.51
N ARG A 72 13.31 -4.12 -21.65
CA ARG A 72 14.57 -4.36 -22.37
C ARG A 72 15.76 -3.56 -21.84
N ALA A 73 16.15 -3.82 -20.60
CA ALA A 73 17.44 -3.36 -20.11
C ALA A 73 18.58 -4.04 -20.87
N VAL A 74 19.76 -3.42 -20.92
CA VAL A 74 20.98 -4.05 -21.42
C VAL A 74 21.24 -5.27 -20.56
N GLU A 75 21.49 -6.43 -21.18
CA GLU A 75 21.67 -7.71 -20.51
C GLU A 75 22.66 -7.60 -19.35
N GLY A 76 22.29 -8.12 -18.18
CA GLY A 76 23.10 -8.05 -16.96
C GLY A 76 23.15 -6.69 -16.28
N THR A 77 22.41 -5.68 -16.76
CA THR A 77 22.37 -4.34 -16.18
C THR A 77 20.93 -3.87 -15.94
N ALA A 78 20.78 -2.75 -15.20
CA ALA A 78 19.53 -2.04 -15.11
C ALA A 78 19.48 -0.82 -16.06
N ILE A 79 20.47 -0.68 -16.96
CA ILE A 79 20.55 0.42 -17.91
C ILE A 79 19.50 0.24 -19.00
N GLY A 80 18.42 0.96 -18.88
CA GLY A 80 17.30 0.96 -19.83
C GLY A 80 16.48 2.21 -19.69
N ARG A 81 15.71 2.53 -20.73
CA ARG A 81 14.74 3.62 -20.65
C ARG A 81 13.50 3.15 -19.89
N SER A 82 12.91 4.04 -19.11
CA SER A 82 11.62 3.77 -18.49
C SER A 82 10.51 3.92 -19.52
N ASP A 83 10.02 2.80 -20.05
CA ASP A 83 8.92 2.81 -21.01
C ASP A 83 7.55 3.05 -20.35
N THR A 84 7.47 2.89 -19.04
CA THR A 84 6.30 3.22 -18.20
C THR A 84 6.74 4.17 -17.11
N MET A 85 6.05 5.31 -17.00
CA MET A 85 6.23 6.28 -15.93
C MET A 85 4.85 6.69 -15.40
N ILE A 86 4.52 6.25 -14.17
CA ILE A 86 3.25 6.57 -13.52
C ILE A 86 3.55 7.17 -12.15
N LEU A 87 3.04 8.36 -11.91
CA LEU A 87 3.07 8.98 -10.59
C LEU A 87 1.82 8.54 -9.82
N LEU A 88 2.03 7.92 -8.67
CA LEU A 88 0.99 7.47 -7.75
C LEU A 88 0.96 8.37 -6.53
N GLY A 89 -0.19 8.94 -6.20
CA GLY A 89 -0.43 9.66 -4.96
C GLY A 89 -1.37 8.85 -4.06
N ILE A 90 -0.86 8.31 -2.96
CA ILE A 90 -1.64 7.49 -2.02
C ILE A 90 -1.94 8.31 -0.79
N GLN A 91 -3.22 8.49 -0.48
CA GLN A 91 -3.71 9.21 0.70
C GLN A 91 -4.52 8.28 1.60
N PRO A 92 -3.92 7.67 2.63
CA PRO A 92 -4.58 6.67 3.46
C PRO A 92 -5.81 7.18 4.20
N LEU A 93 -5.81 8.45 4.64
CA LEU A 93 -6.93 9.04 5.37
C LEU A 93 -8.22 9.12 4.52
N SER A 94 -8.14 9.64 3.31
CA SER A 94 -9.29 9.72 2.39
C SER A 94 -9.59 8.39 1.71
N GLY A 95 -8.61 7.49 1.62
CA GLY A 95 -8.70 6.28 0.82
C GLY A 95 -8.65 6.58 -0.68
N GLN A 96 -8.00 7.68 -1.07
CA GLN A 96 -7.82 8.06 -2.46
C GLN A 96 -6.45 7.62 -2.96
N VAL A 97 -6.42 7.10 -4.18
CA VAL A 97 -5.23 6.80 -4.96
C VAL A 97 -5.34 7.48 -6.31
N ASN A 98 -4.50 8.46 -6.54
CA ASN A 98 -4.44 9.20 -7.78
C ASN A 98 -3.29 8.65 -8.63
N MET A 99 -3.53 8.42 -9.91
CA MET A 99 -2.54 7.94 -10.86
C MET A 99 -2.43 8.93 -12.03
N LEU A 100 -1.22 9.37 -12.32
CA LEU A 100 -0.91 10.17 -13.50
C LEU A 100 0.10 9.42 -14.36
N SER A 101 -0.31 9.02 -15.55
CA SER A 101 0.62 8.49 -16.55
C SER A 101 1.34 9.61 -17.27
N ILE A 102 2.67 9.58 -17.21
CA ILE A 102 3.55 10.56 -17.85
C ILE A 102 4.04 9.96 -19.17
N PRO A 103 3.80 10.61 -20.32
CA PRO A 103 4.31 10.16 -21.60
C PRO A 103 5.85 10.08 -21.59
N ARG A 104 6.40 8.93 -21.97
CA ARG A 104 7.84 8.68 -21.96
C ARG A 104 8.64 9.60 -22.87
N ASP A 105 8.02 10.07 -23.94
CA ASP A 105 8.62 10.93 -24.97
C ASP A 105 8.44 12.44 -24.66
N LEU A 106 7.95 12.78 -23.46
CA LEU A 106 7.79 14.17 -23.01
C LEU A 106 9.17 14.84 -22.96
N TRP A 107 9.33 15.96 -23.68
CA TRP A 107 10.58 16.72 -23.79
C TRP A 107 10.69 17.72 -22.67
N VAL A 108 11.61 17.47 -21.76
CA VAL A 108 11.77 18.28 -20.54
C VAL A 108 13.24 18.42 -20.15
N PRO A 109 13.60 19.46 -19.39
CA PRO A 109 14.91 19.55 -18.77
C PRO A 109 15.11 18.40 -17.77
N ILE A 110 16.25 17.71 -17.91
CA ILE A 110 16.71 16.66 -16.99
C ILE A 110 17.89 17.21 -16.22
N PRO A 111 17.83 17.25 -14.88
CA PRO A 111 18.87 17.82 -14.04
C PRO A 111 20.26 17.25 -14.35
N GLY A 112 21.21 18.13 -14.67
CA GLY A 112 22.58 17.75 -15.00
C GLY A 112 22.84 17.33 -16.47
N PHE A 113 21.78 17.16 -17.27
CA PHE A 113 21.91 16.62 -18.65
C PHE A 113 21.28 17.49 -19.75
N GLY A 114 20.55 18.55 -19.38
CA GLY A 114 19.85 19.40 -20.35
C GLY A 114 18.50 18.82 -20.77
N GLU A 115 17.94 19.31 -21.89
CA GLU A 115 16.64 18.90 -22.39
C GLU A 115 16.68 17.56 -23.11
N SER A 116 15.76 16.67 -22.81
CA SER A 116 15.60 15.37 -23.47
C SER A 116 14.24 14.76 -23.19
N ARG A 117 13.99 13.56 -23.76
CA ARG A 117 12.84 12.75 -23.37
C ARG A 117 12.95 12.38 -21.91
N ILE A 118 11.87 12.53 -21.16
CA ILE A 118 11.85 12.26 -19.70
C ILE A 118 12.28 10.83 -19.34
N ASN A 119 12.01 9.85 -20.22
CA ASN A 119 12.40 8.46 -19.98
C ASN A 119 13.93 8.24 -20.05
N SER A 120 14.70 9.16 -20.66
CA SER A 120 16.16 9.09 -20.70
C SER A 120 16.78 9.36 -19.32
N ALA A 121 16.08 10.05 -18.44
CA ALA A 121 16.55 10.30 -17.07
C ALA A 121 16.94 8.99 -16.35
N HIS A 122 16.13 7.94 -16.50
CA HIS A 122 16.44 6.66 -15.89
C HIS A 122 17.74 6.06 -16.45
N SER A 123 17.89 5.98 -17.78
CA SER A 123 19.10 5.39 -18.39
C SER A 123 20.36 6.19 -18.09
N TRP A 124 20.27 7.51 -18.04
CA TRP A 124 21.42 8.36 -17.73
C TRP A 124 21.83 8.26 -16.26
N GLY A 125 20.88 8.34 -15.35
CA GLY A 125 21.19 8.18 -13.93
C GLY A 125 21.73 6.79 -13.58
N GLU A 126 21.27 5.73 -14.26
CA GLU A 126 21.79 4.38 -14.07
C GLU A 126 23.18 4.21 -14.68
N GLY A 127 23.47 4.91 -15.79
CA GLY A 127 24.79 4.93 -16.40
C GLY A 127 25.84 5.67 -15.59
N GLU A 128 25.47 6.70 -14.84
CA GLU A 128 26.38 7.40 -13.92
C GLU A 128 26.68 6.59 -12.67
N GLN A 129 25.64 6.01 -12.08
CA GLN A 129 25.76 5.24 -10.85
C GLN A 129 24.67 4.17 -10.78
N ALA A 130 25.04 2.96 -10.44
CA ALA A 130 24.08 1.89 -10.19
C ALA A 130 23.02 2.31 -9.17
N GLY A 131 21.74 2.17 -9.50
CA GLY A 131 20.61 2.66 -8.72
C GLY A 131 20.40 4.19 -8.79
N GLY A 132 21.13 4.90 -9.66
CA GLY A 132 20.94 6.33 -9.94
C GLY A 132 19.73 6.62 -10.80
N GLY A 133 19.36 5.70 -11.68
CA GLY A 133 18.27 5.85 -12.64
C GLY A 133 16.94 6.28 -12.02
N PRO A 134 16.39 5.53 -11.06
CA PRO A 134 15.14 5.90 -10.41
C PRO A 134 15.22 7.25 -9.67
N ARG A 135 16.37 7.58 -9.10
CA ARG A 135 16.57 8.85 -8.39
C ARG A 135 16.56 10.03 -9.34
N LEU A 136 17.27 9.93 -10.47
CA LEU A 136 17.28 11.00 -11.48
C LEU A 136 15.89 11.16 -12.12
N ALA A 137 15.20 10.07 -12.43
CA ALA A 137 13.83 10.11 -12.93
C ALA A 137 12.88 10.78 -11.94
N ALA A 138 12.96 10.45 -10.64
CA ALA A 138 12.15 11.09 -9.60
C ALA A 138 12.48 12.58 -9.46
N THR A 139 13.76 12.97 -9.59
CA THR A 139 14.17 14.37 -9.55
C THR A 139 13.63 15.13 -10.77
N ALA A 140 13.72 14.54 -11.97
CA ALA A 140 13.16 15.15 -13.19
C ALA A 140 11.64 15.35 -13.07
N VAL A 141 10.91 14.36 -12.54
CA VAL A 141 9.45 14.52 -12.28
C VAL A 141 9.20 15.62 -11.26
N ARG A 142 9.94 15.64 -10.15
CA ARG A 142 9.77 16.67 -9.12
C ARG A 142 9.99 18.08 -9.66
N GLU A 143 11.04 18.29 -10.42
CA GLU A 143 11.42 19.64 -10.91
C GLU A 143 10.49 20.13 -12.00
N ASN A 144 10.02 19.25 -12.90
CA ASN A 144 9.15 19.65 -14.00
C ASN A 144 7.68 19.75 -13.59
N PHE A 145 7.20 18.84 -12.73
CA PHE A 145 5.77 18.80 -12.35
C PHE A 145 5.47 19.46 -11.00
N GLY A 146 6.48 19.87 -10.24
CA GLY A 146 6.30 20.51 -8.93
C GLY A 146 5.74 19.57 -7.86
N VAL A 147 5.87 18.24 -8.02
CA VAL A 147 5.35 17.23 -7.10
C VAL A 147 6.49 16.61 -6.30
N ASN A 148 6.36 16.59 -4.98
CA ASN A 148 7.32 15.89 -4.15
C ASN A 148 7.20 14.37 -4.34
N VAL A 149 8.12 13.75 -5.07
CA VAL A 149 8.22 12.30 -5.24
C VAL A 149 8.95 11.73 -4.03
N THR A 150 8.21 11.03 -3.15
CA THR A 150 8.76 10.50 -1.89
C THR A 150 9.54 9.21 -2.12
N TYR A 151 8.97 8.31 -2.93
CA TYR A 151 9.52 6.99 -3.18
C TYR A 151 9.47 6.64 -4.67
N TYR A 152 10.25 5.62 -5.04
CA TYR A 152 10.13 5.00 -6.35
C TYR A 152 9.87 3.50 -6.23
N LEU A 153 9.30 2.95 -7.28
CA LEU A 153 9.08 1.54 -7.48
C LEU A 153 9.50 1.21 -8.92
N ARG A 154 10.66 0.58 -9.09
CA ARG A 154 11.17 0.14 -10.38
C ARG A 154 10.85 -1.31 -10.59
N VAL A 155 10.20 -1.63 -11.70
CA VAL A 155 9.78 -2.98 -12.06
C VAL A 155 10.43 -3.37 -13.38
N ARG A 156 11.07 -4.52 -13.41
CA ARG A 156 11.53 -5.17 -14.66
C ARG A 156 10.37 -5.99 -15.21
N LEU A 157 9.82 -5.52 -16.33
CA LEU A 157 8.56 -6.09 -16.86
C LEU A 157 8.70 -7.58 -17.23
N GLU A 158 9.86 -8.02 -17.69
CA GLU A 158 10.11 -9.44 -18.04
C GLU A 158 10.02 -10.36 -16.83
N GLU A 159 10.58 -9.96 -15.70
CA GLU A 159 10.54 -10.72 -14.46
C GLU A 159 9.15 -10.64 -13.79
N PHE A 160 8.37 -9.59 -14.09
CA PHE A 160 7.07 -9.41 -13.50
C PHE A 160 6.02 -10.40 -14.01
N ALA A 161 6.19 -10.99 -15.18
CA ALA A 161 5.33 -12.06 -15.68
C ALA A 161 5.24 -13.23 -14.70
N ALA A 162 6.36 -13.64 -14.09
CA ALA A 162 6.40 -14.70 -13.09
C ALA A 162 5.59 -14.35 -11.81
N VAL A 163 5.52 -13.08 -11.45
CA VAL A 163 4.68 -12.60 -10.32
C VAL A 163 3.20 -12.82 -10.63
N ILE A 164 2.78 -12.49 -11.86
CA ILE A 164 1.40 -12.69 -12.30
C ILE A 164 1.02 -14.17 -12.31
N ASP A 165 1.91 -15.03 -12.80
CA ASP A 165 1.71 -16.47 -12.82
C ASP A 165 1.60 -17.04 -11.41
N ALA A 166 2.46 -16.58 -10.48
CA ALA A 166 2.42 -16.97 -9.08
C ALA A 166 1.10 -16.55 -8.39
N LEU A 167 0.51 -15.41 -8.78
CA LEU A 167 -0.83 -14.98 -8.35
C LEU A 167 -1.96 -15.78 -9.03
N GLY A 168 -1.65 -16.57 -10.05
CA GLY A 168 -2.60 -17.33 -10.86
C GLY A 168 -3.36 -16.47 -11.85
N GLY A 169 -2.68 -15.54 -12.50
CA GLY A 169 -3.21 -14.62 -13.50
C GLY A 169 -3.93 -13.41 -12.90
N ILE A 170 -4.37 -12.51 -13.77
CA ILE A 170 -5.18 -11.33 -13.44
C ILE A 170 -6.41 -11.24 -14.32
N ASP A 171 -7.46 -10.62 -13.81
CA ASP A 171 -8.70 -10.39 -14.55
C ASP A 171 -8.79 -8.91 -14.96
N ILE A 172 -8.73 -8.63 -16.27
CA ILE A 172 -8.84 -7.27 -16.83
C ILE A 172 -10.21 -7.13 -17.47
N THR A 173 -10.94 -6.07 -17.15
CA THR A 173 -12.23 -5.76 -17.77
C THR A 173 -12.04 -4.67 -18.82
N LEU A 174 -12.37 -4.97 -20.06
CA LEU A 174 -12.27 -4.08 -21.21
C LEU A 174 -13.67 -3.59 -21.60
N GLU A 175 -13.80 -2.27 -21.74
CA GLU A 175 -15.06 -1.63 -22.21
C GLU A 175 -15.28 -1.86 -23.72
N ARG A 176 -14.19 -2.03 -24.46
CA ARG A 176 -14.15 -2.28 -25.90
C ARG A 176 -13.02 -3.23 -26.25
N GLU A 177 -13.03 -3.77 -27.46
CA GLU A 177 -11.91 -4.56 -27.97
C GLU A 177 -10.59 -3.78 -27.90
N ALA A 178 -9.55 -4.39 -27.35
CA ALA A 178 -8.23 -3.79 -27.19
C ALA A 178 -7.14 -4.87 -27.10
N ALA A 179 -5.97 -4.60 -27.67
CA ALA A 179 -4.80 -5.47 -27.62
C ALA A 179 -5.08 -6.93 -28.08
N GLY A 180 -6.00 -7.12 -29.03
CA GLY A 180 -6.41 -8.44 -29.51
C GLY A 180 -7.37 -9.20 -28.60
N TYR A 181 -7.88 -8.56 -27.54
CA TYR A 181 -8.89 -9.11 -26.62
C TYR A 181 -10.26 -8.46 -26.83
N SER A 182 -11.33 -9.25 -26.83
CA SER A 182 -12.70 -8.76 -26.94
C SER A 182 -13.13 -7.98 -25.69
N ALA A 183 -14.15 -7.13 -25.83
CA ALA A 183 -14.77 -6.45 -24.69
C ALA A 183 -15.27 -7.45 -23.63
N GLY A 184 -15.26 -7.04 -22.37
CA GLY A 184 -15.61 -7.87 -21.23
C GLY A 184 -14.41 -8.23 -20.34
N THR A 185 -14.61 -9.15 -19.42
CA THR A 185 -13.55 -9.59 -18.50
C THR A 185 -12.71 -10.69 -19.14
N GLN A 186 -11.41 -10.44 -19.22
CA GLN A 186 -10.40 -11.33 -19.78
C GLN A 186 -9.48 -11.80 -18.64
N HIS A 187 -9.27 -13.11 -18.55
CA HIS A 187 -8.28 -13.69 -17.64
C HIS A 187 -6.95 -13.82 -18.36
N LEU A 188 -5.90 -13.16 -17.85
CA LEU A 188 -4.56 -13.14 -18.45
C LEU A 188 -3.55 -13.81 -17.52
N ASP A 189 -2.76 -14.73 -18.06
CA ASP A 189 -1.54 -15.24 -17.43
C ASP A 189 -0.41 -14.21 -17.50
N GLY A 190 0.78 -14.52 -16.95
CA GLY A 190 1.90 -13.60 -16.93
C GLY A 190 2.39 -13.17 -18.30
N ALA A 191 2.48 -14.11 -19.27
CA ALA A 191 2.92 -13.82 -20.62
C ALA A 191 1.89 -12.96 -21.37
N GLN A 192 0.61 -13.29 -21.23
CA GLN A 192 -0.53 -12.54 -21.82
C GLN A 192 -0.64 -11.15 -21.22
N ALA A 193 -0.51 -11.02 -19.89
CA ALA A 193 -0.50 -9.74 -19.20
C ALA A 193 0.67 -8.85 -19.62
N LEU A 194 1.86 -9.43 -19.79
CA LEU A 194 3.02 -8.71 -20.32
C LEU A 194 2.81 -8.26 -21.77
N ALA A 195 2.25 -9.12 -22.63
CA ALA A 195 1.89 -8.76 -24.00
C ALA A 195 0.86 -7.64 -24.05
N PHE A 196 -0.16 -7.69 -23.18
CA PHE A 196 -1.19 -6.64 -23.06
C PHE A 196 -0.58 -5.28 -22.68
N VAL A 197 0.31 -5.23 -21.68
CA VAL A 197 0.99 -4.00 -21.25
C VAL A 197 1.95 -3.46 -22.33
N ARG A 198 2.57 -4.34 -23.13
CA ARG A 198 3.49 -3.99 -24.22
C ARG A 198 2.79 -3.65 -25.52
N ASN A 199 1.49 -3.93 -25.64
CA ASN A 199 0.75 -3.72 -26.87
C ASN A 199 0.81 -2.23 -27.28
N ARG A 200 1.15 -2.00 -28.56
CA ARG A 200 1.29 -0.69 -29.17
C ARG A 200 0.26 -0.44 -30.26
N GLU A 201 -0.82 -1.21 -30.28
CA GLU A 201 -1.94 -0.94 -31.19
C GLU A 201 -2.54 0.41 -30.86
N GLY A 202 -2.46 1.32 -31.81
CA GLY A 202 -2.80 2.73 -31.63
C GLY A 202 -1.59 3.61 -31.35
N ASP A 203 -1.69 4.45 -30.35
CA ASP A 203 -0.63 5.37 -29.94
C ASP A 203 -0.18 5.14 -28.47
N ASP A 204 0.75 5.94 -28.02
CA ASP A 204 1.32 5.85 -26.66
C ASP A 204 0.26 6.09 -25.56
N PHE A 205 -0.82 6.82 -25.86
CA PHE A 205 -1.92 7.07 -24.92
C PHE A 205 -2.72 5.80 -24.63
N PHE A 206 -3.02 4.97 -25.65
CA PHE A 206 -3.68 3.68 -25.45
C PHE A 206 -2.83 2.74 -24.61
N ARG A 207 -1.52 2.69 -24.86
CA ARG A 207 -0.59 1.91 -24.04
C ARG A 207 -0.63 2.33 -22.57
N GLN A 208 -0.65 3.63 -22.28
CA GLN A 208 -0.74 4.13 -20.91
C GLN A 208 -2.07 3.73 -20.24
N GLN A 209 -3.18 3.74 -20.97
CA GLN A 209 -4.46 3.23 -20.46
C GLN A 209 -4.39 1.73 -20.14
N HIS A 210 -3.79 0.92 -21.00
CA HIS A 210 -3.60 -0.53 -20.74
C HIS A 210 -2.76 -0.77 -19.48
N GLN A 211 -1.70 0.00 -19.27
CA GLN A 211 -0.88 -0.06 -18.06
C GLN A 211 -1.67 0.28 -16.79
N GLN A 212 -2.52 1.29 -16.84
CA GLN A 212 -3.38 1.64 -15.72
C GLN A 212 -4.41 0.54 -15.41
N LEU A 213 -5.09 0.01 -16.45
CA LEU A 213 -6.02 -1.11 -16.29
C LEU A 213 -5.34 -2.34 -15.66
N PHE A 214 -4.10 -2.63 -16.09
CA PHE A 214 -3.29 -3.69 -15.51
C PHE A 214 -3.01 -3.47 -14.01
N ILE A 215 -2.60 -2.26 -13.60
CA ILE A 215 -2.33 -1.94 -12.20
C ILE A 215 -3.59 -2.09 -11.34
N LEU A 216 -4.74 -1.63 -11.84
CA LEU A 216 -6.02 -1.76 -11.16
C LEU A 216 -6.44 -3.24 -11.02
N ALA A 217 -6.26 -4.04 -12.09
CA ALA A 217 -6.56 -5.48 -12.08
C ALA A 217 -5.66 -6.22 -11.06
N LEU A 218 -4.37 -5.90 -11.05
CA LEU A 218 -3.40 -6.43 -10.09
C LEU A 218 -3.78 -6.07 -8.65
N GLY A 219 -4.14 -4.82 -8.39
CA GLY A 219 -4.62 -4.37 -7.08
C GLY A 219 -5.85 -5.17 -6.62
N LYS A 220 -6.85 -5.33 -7.47
CA LYS A 220 -8.04 -6.15 -7.19
C LYS A 220 -7.68 -7.61 -6.90
N ARG A 221 -6.72 -8.18 -7.67
CA ARG A 221 -6.27 -9.57 -7.49
C ARG A 221 -5.61 -9.79 -6.12
N ILE A 222 -4.74 -8.89 -5.69
CA ILE A 222 -4.02 -8.96 -4.41
C ILE A 222 -4.98 -8.80 -3.22
N ILE A 223 -5.96 -7.90 -3.33
CA ILE A 223 -6.89 -7.60 -2.23
C ILE A 223 -7.93 -8.69 -2.03
N ASN A 224 -8.25 -9.47 -3.06
CA ASN A 224 -9.22 -10.54 -2.97
C ASN A 224 -8.73 -11.66 -2.03
N PRO A 225 -9.42 -11.94 -0.89
CA PRO A 225 -9.00 -12.94 0.10
C PRO A 225 -8.83 -14.35 -0.48
N ALA A 226 -9.58 -14.70 -1.53
CA ALA A 226 -9.46 -16.01 -2.20
C ALA A 226 -8.06 -16.27 -2.79
N ASN A 227 -7.30 -15.20 -3.06
CA ASN A 227 -5.95 -15.29 -3.63
C ASN A 227 -4.83 -15.24 -2.58
N TRP A 228 -5.12 -15.00 -1.31
CA TRP A 228 -4.10 -14.80 -0.29
C TRP A 228 -3.17 -16.00 -0.08
N ILE A 229 -3.64 -17.21 -0.36
CA ILE A 229 -2.79 -18.41 -0.31
C ILE A 229 -1.65 -18.37 -1.34
N ARG A 230 -1.80 -17.58 -2.41
CA ARG A 230 -0.81 -17.43 -3.49
C ARG A 230 0.17 -16.29 -3.24
N ILE A 231 -0.15 -15.35 -2.33
CA ILE A 231 0.68 -14.17 -2.04
C ILE A 231 2.12 -14.54 -1.63
N PRO A 232 2.38 -15.53 -0.76
CA PRO A 232 3.76 -15.86 -0.39
C PRO A 232 4.63 -16.22 -1.60
N GLY A 233 4.11 -17.01 -2.55
CA GLY A 233 4.81 -17.34 -3.79
C GLY A 233 5.05 -16.11 -4.67
N ALA A 234 4.03 -15.27 -4.83
CA ALA A 234 4.13 -14.04 -5.60
C ALA A 234 5.14 -13.04 -5.00
N LEU A 235 5.26 -12.97 -3.67
CA LEU A 235 6.25 -12.10 -3.00
C LEU A 235 7.69 -12.56 -3.26
N VAL A 236 7.95 -13.86 -3.39
CA VAL A 236 9.27 -14.37 -3.76
C VAL A 236 9.65 -13.92 -5.17
N GLU A 237 8.74 -14.05 -6.13
CA GLU A 237 8.97 -13.59 -7.50
C GLU A 237 9.06 -12.06 -7.58
N LEU A 238 8.22 -11.36 -6.84
CA LEU A 238 8.24 -9.90 -6.77
C LEU A 238 9.59 -9.37 -6.24
N ALA A 239 10.17 -10.02 -5.24
CA ALA A 239 11.47 -9.62 -4.70
C ALA A 239 12.61 -9.69 -5.73
N LYS A 240 12.47 -10.50 -6.78
CA LYS A 240 13.42 -10.57 -7.89
C LYS A 240 13.20 -9.45 -8.92
N ALA A 241 11.92 -9.12 -9.17
CA ALA A 241 11.49 -8.17 -10.19
C ALA A 241 11.50 -6.70 -9.75
N LEU A 242 11.54 -6.46 -8.44
CA LEU A 242 11.29 -5.16 -7.84
C LEU A 242 12.55 -4.53 -7.26
N ASP A 243 12.75 -3.25 -7.59
CA ASP A 243 13.69 -2.38 -6.89
C ASP A 243 12.96 -1.13 -6.38
N THR A 244 13.15 -0.79 -5.10
CA THR A 244 12.45 0.30 -4.45
C THR A 244 13.23 0.87 -3.26
N ASN A 245 13.03 2.16 -3.01
CA ASN A 245 13.48 2.82 -1.79
C ASN A 245 12.37 2.95 -0.73
N ILE A 246 11.21 2.28 -0.92
CA ILE A 246 10.12 2.29 0.07
C ILE A 246 10.58 1.51 1.31
N PRO A 247 10.71 2.15 2.48
CA PRO A 247 11.11 1.44 3.68
C PRO A 247 10.01 0.46 4.13
N VAL A 248 10.43 -0.67 4.71
CA VAL A 248 9.53 -1.78 5.07
C VAL A 248 8.37 -1.33 5.96
N TRP A 249 8.60 -0.38 6.86
CA TRP A 249 7.54 0.16 7.74
C TRP A 249 6.49 1.02 7.02
N SER A 250 6.74 1.48 5.77
CA SER A 250 5.75 2.24 4.99
C SER A 250 4.76 1.34 4.24
N TRP A 251 5.13 0.08 3.96
CA TRP A 251 4.29 -0.85 3.21
C TRP A 251 2.90 -1.07 3.81
N PRO A 252 2.75 -1.33 5.15
CA PRO A 252 1.42 -1.54 5.72
C PRO A 252 0.49 -0.35 5.51
N ARG A 253 1.02 0.88 5.61
CA ARG A 253 0.24 2.10 5.41
C ARG A 253 -0.15 2.30 3.94
N LEU A 254 0.78 2.07 3.01
CA LEU A 254 0.51 2.16 1.58
C LEU A 254 -0.51 1.10 1.15
N PHE A 255 -0.35 -0.13 1.64
CA PHE A 255 -1.31 -1.20 1.41
C PHE A 255 -2.69 -0.88 1.96
N PHE A 256 -2.78 -0.32 3.17
CA PHE A 256 -4.04 0.11 3.77
C PHE A 256 -4.72 1.21 2.94
N GLY A 257 -3.98 2.21 2.45
CA GLY A 257 -4.50 3.24 1.55
C GLY A 257 -5.02 2.65 0.23
N MET A 258 -4.26 1.75 -0.37
CA MET A 258 -4.65 1.04 -1.59
C MET A 258 -5.90 0.18 -1.39
N LEU A 259 -5.96 -0.59 -0.28
CA LEU A 259 -7.12 -1.40 0.09
C LEU A 259 -8.38 -0.56 0.23
N ARG A 260 -8.29 0.57 0.91
CA ARG A 260 -9.42 1.50 1.06
C ARG A 260 -9.88 2.05 -0.29
N ALA A 261 -8.94 2.44 -1.16
CA ALA A 261 -9.27 2.94 -2.49
C ALA A 261 -10.01 1.88 -3.33
N VAL A 262 -9.58 0.62 -3.27
CA VAL A 262 -10.27 -0.48 -3.97
C VAL A 262 -11.67 -0.75 -3.41
N LEU A 263 -11.82 -0.73 -2.07
CA LEU A 263 -13.10 -1.05 -1.42
C LEU A 263 -14.13 0.07 -1.57
N PHE A 264 -13.71 1.32 -1.60
CA PHE A 264 -14.59 2.49 -1.60
C PHE A 264 -14.60 3.28 -2.91
N GLY A 265 -13.90 2.79 -3.94
CA GLY A 265 -13.89 3.41 -5.28
C GLY A 265 -13.08 4.70 -5.37
N GLY A 266 -12.04 4.85 -4.55
CA GLY A 266 -11.20 6.06 -4.49
C GLY A 266 -10.01 6.05 -5.47
N PHE A 267 -10.21 5.59 -6.71
CA PHE A 267 -9.17 5.64 -7.75
C PHE A 267 -9.49 6.70 -8.79
N ASP A 268 -8.60 7.68 -8.89
CA ASP A 268 -8.58 8.65 -9.98
C ASP A 268 -7.36 8.35 -10.86
N ASN A 269 -7.63 7.93 -12.09
CA ASN A 269 -6.58 7.63 -13.06
C ASN A 269 -6.66 8.59 -14.24
N VAL A 270 -5.57 9.31 -14.47
CA VAL A 270 -5.45 10.29 -15.54
C VAL A 270 -4.26 9.94 -16.42
N VAL A 271 -4.50 9.88 -17.71
CA VAL A 271 -3.46 9.98 -18.75
C VAL A 271 -3.43 11.42 -19.19
N LEU A 272 -2.26 12.04 -19.33
CA LEU A 272 -2.17 13.40 -19.83
C LEU A 272 -2.91 13.50 -21.17
N PRO A 273 -3.89 14.40 -21.28
CA PRO A 273 -4.69 14.51 -22.50
C PRO A 273 -3.82 15.00 -23.67
N ARG A 274 -4.23 14.68 -24.88
CA ARG A 274 -3.47 15.05 -26.09
C ARG A 274 -3.30 16.57 -26.26
N GLU A 275 -4.25 17.32 -25.75
CA GLU A 275 -4.25 18.79 -25.76
C GLU A 275 -3.18 19.37 -24.81
N ALA A 276 -2.71 18.57 -23.87
CA ALA A 276 -1.66 18.95 -22.93
C ALA A 276 -0.25 18.76 -23.49
N VAL A 277 -0.10 18.22 -24.70
CA VAL A 277 1.19 17.99 -25.35
C VAL A 277 1.12 18.32 -26.84
N THR A 278 2.24 18.78 -27.40
CA THR A 278 2.35 19.07 -28.83
C THR A 278 3.43 18.16 -29.44
N PRO A 279 3.08 17.33 -30.44
CA PRO A 279 4.09 16.55 -31.17
C PRO A 279 5.10 17.47 -31.86
N TRP A 280 6.38 17.16 -31.72
CA TRP A 280 7.48 17.91 -32.30
C TRP A 280 8.58 16.97 -32.77
N VAL A 281 9.36 17.40 -33.75
CA VAL A 281 10.52 16.66 -34.24
C VAL A 281 11.76 17.52 -33.98
N THR A 282 12.71 16.96 -33.24
CA THR A 282 13.98 17.61 -32.93
C THR A 282 14.86 17.75 -34.17
N ALA A 283 15.91 18.56 -34.10
CA ALA A 283 16.84 18.78 -35.24
C ALA A 283 17.55 17.48 -35.68
N ASP A 284 17.73 16.53 -34.78
CA ASP A 284 18.28 15.19 -35.03
C ASP A 284 17.22 14.15 -35.47
N GLY A 285 15.97 14.59 -35.71
CA GLY A 285 14.90 13.74 -36.22
C GLY A 285 14.15 12.93 -35.17
N ALA A 286 14.37 13.16 -33.89
CA ALA A 286 13.66 12.46 -32.83
C ALA A 286 12.24 13.00 -32.67
N GLN A 287 11.23 12.12 -32.68
CA GLN A 287 9.84 12.48 -32.38
C GLN A 287 9.66 12.59 -30.87
N VAL A 288 9.17 13.72 -30.40
CA VAL A 288 8.99 14.05 -28.98
C VAL A 288 7.66 14.78 -28.74
N LEU A 289 7.29 14.95 -27.48
CA LEU A 289 6.10 15.65 -27.06
C LEU A 289 6.52 16.89 -26.25
N LEU A 290 6.23 18.08 -26.75
CA LEU A 290 6.44 19.31 -26.00
C LEU A 290 5.31 19.50 -24.99
N PRO A 291 5.61 19.73 -23.69
CA PRO A 291 4.59 19.94 -22.68
C PRO A 291 3.92 21.30 -22.80
N ASN A 292 2.60 21.33 -22.71
CA ASN A 292 1.83 22.55 -22.45
C ASN A 292 1.61 22.65 -20.92
N TRP A 293 2.49 23.35 -20.23
CA TRP A 293 2.46 23.43 -18.77
C TRP A 293 1.20 24.12 -18.24
N ASP A 294 0.59 25.04 -18.98
CA ASP A 294 -0.67 25.69 -18.59
C ASP A 294 -1.84 24.68 -18.53
N ALA A 295 -1.79 23.63 -19.34
CA ALA A 295 -2.76 22.54 -19.30
C ALA A 295 -2.37 21.43 -18.31
N ILE A 296 -1.08 21.13 -18.15
CA ILE A 296 -0.58 20.04 -17.29
C ILE A 296 -0.68 20.40 -15.81
N LEU A 297 -0.21 21.60 -15.42
CA LEU A 297 -0.09 21.97 -14.01
C LEU A 297 -1.42 22.01 -13.25
N PRO A 298 -2.56 22.43 -13.82
CA PRO A 298 -3.86 22.33 -13.17
C PRO A 298 -4.24 20.86 -12.84
N ILE A 299 -4.02 19.92 -13.77
CA ILE A 299 -4.27 18.49 -13.58
C ILE A 299 -3.42 17.95 -12.43
N VAL A 300 -2.13 18.28 -12.45
CA VAL A 300 -1.18 17.83 -11.41
C VAL A 300 -1.55 18.40 -10.04
N ARG A 301 -1.99 19.66 -9.99
CA ARG A 301 -2.42 20.32 -8.75
C ARG A 301 -3.66 19.65 -8.16
N ASP A 302 -4.62 19.33 -9.00
CA ASP A 302 -5.86 18.66 -8.58
C ASP A 302 -5.56 17.27 -8.00
N LEU A 303 -4.75 16.48 -8.70
CA LEU A 303 -4.42 15.11 -8.30
C LEU A 303 -3.47 15.03 -7.09
N PHE A 304 -2.43 15.87 -7.03
CA PHE A 304 -1.34 15.69 -6.07
C PHE A 304 -1.20 16.84 -5.05
N GLY A 305 -1.84 17.97 -5.27
CA GLY A 305 -1.52 19.21 -4.57
C GLY A 305 -0.08 19.65 -4.90
N ILE A 306 0.13 20.88 -5.32
CA ILE A 306 1.48 21.39 -5.59
C ILE A 306 2.02 22.05 -4.32
N LEU A 307 3.34 21.98 -4.15
CA LEU A 307 4.10 22.71 -3.14
C LEU A 307 3.94 24.22 -3.31
#